data_5180a297418525a99691baabd7604ab6
#
_entry.id   5180a297418525a99691baabd7604ab6
#
_cell.length_a   1.000
_cell.length_b   1.000
_cell.length_c   1.000
_cell.angle_alpha   90.00
_cell.angle_beta   90.00
_cell.angle_gamma   90.00
#
_symmetry.space_group_name_H-M   'P 1'
#
loop_
_entity.id
_entity.type
_entity.pdbx_description
1 polymer ?
#
loop_
_entity_poly.entity_id
_entity_poly.type
_entity_poly.pdbx_seq_one_letter_code
_entity_poly.pdbx_strand_id
1 'polypeptide(L)'
;MGSRIAAPGQREEKLCLLILLAGAALKLCYAIQVPYSASPHDLGGPSDWVTYSGGHLSYIQYLYQLRQLWQGDKMWGMFYHPPLFHMLGALVFGLFYKSGGSIQAVFEWIQIFNTLAACAIVFVGWRILKHLEVKGRKLVTLTAFLSFGPTLYWLGTALTNDCLMTLLQAMTIEQIILWAKKPQMGVIIKAALLLALAMLTKTSAVLIAPAIGCVFLYVFLKTIQEKGKISPLLWQFAAFLLISVPLGCSYVLRNWHLFQMPLNYVAPGWGVNDPQYIGDCTLFRRLGLPSLKQLFSARIHWDAPKKYCNIWWQTFLTMALDEGILVLRNLAQKTAAVLLVWSCAGSTLALLAGTVRTFFSRRTDAAVRLLLGVGYGVVFLSYVVFAFRYPRVCTMNTRYIYITMIFLVAGYGLREGEMPRAVRALLWGNSLLSTALYFLCAV
;
A
#
# COMPACT_ATOMS: atom_id res chain seq x y z
N MET A 1 45.99 16.29 -3.80
CA MET A 1 44.54 16.20 -3.43
C MET A 1 44.11 14.73 -3.42
N GLY A 2 44.17 14.08 -2.26
CA GLY A 2 43.81 12.66 -2.16
C GLY A 2 42.31 12.48 -2.18
N SER A 3 41.79 11.86 -3.20
CA SER A 3 40.39 11.40 -3.23
C SER A 3 40.23 10.33 -2.16
N ARG A 4 39.59 10.66 -1.04
CA ARG A 4 39.16 9.67 -0.05
C ARG A 4 38.15 8.74 -0.73
N ILE A 5 38.63 7.55 -1.14
CA ILE A 5 37.74 6.46 -1.57
C ILE A 5 36.83 6.14 -0.38
N ALA A 6 35.55 6.46 -0.50
CA ALA A 6 34.57 6.18 0.55
C ALA A 6 34.58 4.69 0.87
N ALA A 7 34.52 4.31 2.15
CA ALA A 7 34.52 2.93 2.58
C ALA A 7 33.38 2.14 1.90
N PRO A 8 33.60 0.84 1.57
CA PRO A 8 32.54 -0.01 1.01
C PRO A 8 31.31 0.04 1.96
N GLY A 9 30.15 0.38 1.45
CA GLY A 9 28.93 0.60 2.22
C GLY A 9 28.50 2.07 2.31
N GLN A 10 29.40 3.03 2.40
CA GLN A 10 29.06 4.46 2.35
C GLN A 10 28.66 4.92 0.94
N ARG A 11 29.25 4.33 -0.08
CA ARG A 11 28.94 4.62 -1.49
C ARG A 11 27.53 4.16 -1.85
N GLU A 12 27.17 2.94 -1.46
CA GLU A 12 25.84 2.38 -1.71
C GLU A 12 24.76 3.15 -0.93
N GLU A 13 25.05 3.56 0.29
CA GLU A 13 24.12 4.36 1.09
C GLU A 13 23.86 5.72 0.46
N LYS A 14 24.91 6.42 0.02
CA LYS A 14 24.78 7.68 -0.73
C LYS A 14 23.97 7.50 -2.02
N LEU A 15 24.21 6.40 -2.75
CA LEU A 15 23.44 6.08 -3.96
C LEU A 15 21.96 5.82 -3.63
N CYS A 16 21.64 5.09 -2.56
CA CYS A 16 20.28 4.90 -2.12
C CYS A 16 19.61 6.24 -1.78
N LEU A 17 20.28 7.14 -1.07
CA LEU A 17 19.75 8.46 -0.75
C LEU A 17 19.47 9.28 -2.03
N LEU A 18 20.36 9.25 -3.01
CA LEU A 18 20.12 9.89 -4.31
C LEU A 18 18.92 9.28 -5.05
N ILE A 19 18.77 7.96 -5.03
CA ILE A 19 17.62 7.24 -5.60
C ILE A 19 16.31 7.65 -4.89
N LEU A 20 16.32 7.75 -3.55
CA LEU A 20 15.17 8.18 -2.77
C LEU A 20 14.77 9.62 -3.12
N LEU A 21 15.74 10.53 -3.18
CA LEU A 21 15.50 11.94 -3.54
C LEU A 21 15.00 12.07 -4.99
N ALA A 22 15.62 11.39 -5.94
CA ALA A 22 15.20 11.37 -7.33
C ALA A 22 13.78 10.81 -7.49
N GLY A 23 13.48 9.68 -6.84
CA GLY A 23 12.14 9.10 -6.89
C GLY A 23 11.08 9.96 -6.20
N ALA A 24 11.42 10.68 -5.12
CA ALA A 24 10.53 11.64 -4.50
C ALA A 24 10.27 12.84 -5.41
N ALA A 25 11.32 13.43 -5.99
CA ALA A 25 11.20 14.53 -6.93
C ALA A 25 10.32 14.15 -8.14
N LEU A 26 10.54 12.97 -8.72
CA LEU A 26 9.75 12.48 -9.86
C LEU A 26 8.27 12.29 -9.49
N LYS A 27 7.95 11.71 -8.32
CA LYS A 27 6.56 11.56 -7.87
C LYS A 27 5.89 12.91 -7.65
N LEU A 28 6.58 13.86 -7.03
CA LEU A 28 6.06 15.22 -6.85
C LEU A 28 5.85 15.93 -8.18
N CYS A 29 6.81 15.84 -9.12
CA CYS A 29 6.64 16.37 -10.46
C CYS A 29 5.42 15.76 -11.18
N TYR A 30 5.23 14.42 -11.07
CA TYR A 30 4.06 13.76 -11.62
C TYR A 30 2.76 14.26 -10.98
N ALA A 31 2.72 14.39 -9.66
CA ALA A 31 1.55 14.89 -8.94
C ALA A 31 1.19 16.36 -9.28
N ILE A 32 2.18 17.18 -9.61
CA ILE A 32 1.94 18.56 -10.07
C ILE A 32 1.38 18.60 -11.50
N GLN A 33 1.76 17.64 -12.35
CA GLN A 33 1.34 17.57 -13.75
C GLN A 33 -0.04 16.93 -13.93
N VAL A 34 -0.44 16.04 -13.02
CA VAL A 34 -1.67 15.26 -13.12
C VAL A 34 -2.73 15.84 -12.18
N PRO A 35 -3.89 16.27 -12.70
CA PRO A 35 -4.96 16.82 -11.86
C PRO A 35 -5.49 15.75 -10.90
N TYR A 36 -5.92 16.14 -9.72
CA TYR A 36 -6.46 15.24 -8.69
C TYR A 36 -7.63 14.38 -9.22
N SER A 37 -8.37 14.88 -10.20
CA SER A 37 -9.51 14.22 -10.82
C SER A 37 -9.14 13.10 -11.83
N ALA A 38 -7.86 12.98 -12.18
CA ALA A 38 -7.41 11.94 -13.12
C ALA A 38 -7.50 10.51 -12.52
N SER A 39 -7.50 10.39 -11.19
CA SER A 39 -7.67 9.11 -10.49
C SER A 39 -9.04 9.05 -9.81
N PRO A 40 -10.07 8.45 -10.44
CA PRO A 40 -11.47 8.58 -10.03
C PRO A 40 -11.88 7.66 -8.87
N HIS A 41 -10.94 7.02 -8.15
CA HIS A 41 -11.23 6.08 -7.06
C HIS A 41 -12.08 6.68 -5.95
N ASP A 42 -13.37 6.36 -5.95
CA ASP A 42 -14.32 6.74 -4.89
C ASP A 42 -14.25 8.24 -4.53
N LEU A 43 -13.80 9.06 -5.49
CA LEU A 43 -13.47 10.46 -5.28
C LEU A 43 -14.68 11.26 -4.81
N GLY A 44 -15.84 11.01 -5.41
CA GLY A 44 -17.00 11.89 -5.31
C GLY A 44 -16.71 13.24 -5.97
N GLY A 45 -17.67 13.86 -6.62
CA GLY A 45 -17.52 15.21 -7.17
C GLY A 45 -17.31 16.25 -6.06
N PRO A 46 -16.70 17.40 -6.34
CA PRO A 46 -16.92 18.59 -5.53
C PRO A 46 -18.43 18.87 -5.60
N SER A 47 -19.13 18.47 -4.58
CA SER A 47 -20.55 18.75 -4.48
C SER A 47 -20.71 20.19 -4.05
N ASP A 48 -21.72 20.85 -4.57
CA ASP A 48 -22.25 22.04 -3.93
C ASP A 48 -22.38 21.75 -2.44
N TRP A 49 -22.03 22.74 -1.63
CA TRP A 49 -21.94 22.65 -0.16
C TRP A 49 -23.16 22.03 0.56
N VAL A 50 -24.21 21.67 -0.16
CA VAL A 50 -25.50 21.17 0.34
C VAL A 50 -25.68 19.67 0.08
N THR A 51 -25.07 19.11 -0.95
CA THR A 51 -25.22 17.69 -1.31
C THR A 51 -23.87 17.00 -1.37
N TYR A 52 -23.53 16.24 -0.32
CA TYR A 52 -22.32 15.43 -0.30
C TYR A 52 -22.48 14.24 -1.26
N SER A 53 -21.63 14.14 -2.28
CA SER A 53 -21.67 13.04 -3.25
C SER A 53 -21.24 11.69 -2.69
N GLY A 54 -20.88 11.63 -1.41
CA GLY A 54 -20.53 10.39 -0.71
C GLY A 54 -19.11 9.87 -0.96
N GLY A 55 -18.26 10.58 -1.69
CA GLY A 55 -16.86 10.18 -1.92
C GLY A 55 -15.87 10.68 -0.85
N HIS A 56 -14.58 10.37 -1.06
CA HIS A 56 -13.50 10.81 -0.16
C HIS A 56 -13.43 12.34 -0.03
N LEU A 57 -13.60 13.07 -1.13
CA LEU A 57 -13.59 14.54 -1.11
C LEU A 57 -14.74 15.12 -0.30
N SER A 58 -15.94 14.58 -0.48
CA SER A 58 -17.11 14.96 0.30
C SER A 58 -16.90 14.75 1.79
N TYR A 59 -16.24 13.67 2.17
CA TYR A 59 -15.96 13.41 3.58
C TYR A 59 -14.94 14.41 4.16
N ILE A 60 -13.90 14.76 3.39
CA ILE A 60 -12.94 15.80 3.79
C ILE A 60 -13.64 17.15 3.97
N GLN A 61 -14.47 17.56 3.01
CA GLN A 61 -15.24 18.80 3.07
C GLN A 61 -16.21 18.82 4.27
N TYR A 62 -16.94 17.72 4.49
CA TYR A 62 -17.84 17.57 5.63
C TYR A 62 -17.10 17.80 6.96
N LEU A 63 -15.96 17.12 7.16
CA LEU A 63 -15.15 17.26 8.38
C LEU A 63 -14.60 18.69 8.55
N TYR A 64 -14.21 19.33 7.47
CA TYR A 64 -13.76 20.73 7.51
C TYR A 64 -14.88 21.69 7.93
N GLN A 65 -16.07 21.52 7.35
CA GLN A 65 -17.20 22.43 7.57
C GLN A 65 -17.84 22.25 8.94
N LEU A 66 -18.20 21.01 9.27
CA LEU A 66 -19.01 20.72 10.45
C LEU A 66 -18.18 20.35 11.68
N ARG A 67 -16.87 20.04 11.50
CA ARG A 67 -15.93 19.68 12.57
C ARG A 67 -16.42 18.54 13.45
N GLN A 68 -17.22 17.63 12.89
CA GLN A 68 -17.80 16.48 13.58
C GLN A 68 -17.81 15.24 12.70
N LEU A 69 -17.83 14.06 13.31
CA LEU A 69 -18.04 12.82 12.59
C LEU A 69 -19.49 12.73 12.12
N TRP A 70 -19.73 11.94 11.06
CA TRP A 70 -21.06 11.74 10.50
C TRP A 70 -22.11 11.34 11.58
N GLN A 71 -23.26 12.01 11.57
CA GLN A 71 -24.34 11.85 12.53
C GLN A 71 -25.72 11.66 11.88
N GLY A 72 -25.78 11.44 10.55
CA GLY A 72 -27.04 11.16 9.87
C GLY A 72 -27.66 9.81 10.28
N ASP A 73 -28.93 9.60 9.96
CA ASP A 73 -29.69 8.40 10.33
C ASP A 73 -29.12 7.11 9.72
N LYS A 74 -28.49 7.23 8.57
CA LYS A 74 -27.84 6.11 7.85
C LYS A 74 -26.45 6.50 7.41
N MET A 75 -25.54 5.52 7.36
CA MET A 75 -24.21 5.73 6.83
C MET A 75 -24.26 6.08 5.34
N TRP A 76 -23.48 7.09 4.94
CA TRP A 76 -23.47 7.61 3.58
C TRP A 76 -22.13 7.40 2.89
N GLY A 77 -22.12 6.86 1.68
CA GLY A 77 -20.94 6.75 0.83
C GLY A 77 -19.69 6.25 1.55
N MET A 78 -18.58 6.97 1.42
CA MET A 78 -17.28 6.63 2.02
C MET A 78 -17.13 7.04 3.48
N PHE A 79 -18.17 7.63 4.12
CA PHE A 79 -18.12 8.04 5.52
C PHE A 79 -18.01 6.88 6.51
N TYR A 80 -18.21 5.65 6.07
CA TYR A 80 -17.95 4.46 6.89
C TYR A 80 -16.47 4.20 7.15
N HIS A 81 -15.59 4.74 6.33
CA HIS A 81 -14.15 4.63 6.56
C HIS A 81 -13.72 5.34 7.83
N PRO A 82 -12.79 4.77 8.59
CA PRO A 82 -12.19 5.47 9.72
C PRO A 82 -11.61 6.82 9.28
N PRO A 83 -11.71 7.86 10.12
CA PRO A 83 -11.64 9.24 9.67
C PRO A 83 -10.23 9.84 9.55
N LEU A 84 -9.16 9.17 9.99
CA LEU A 84 -7.84 9.80 10.16
C LEU A 84 -7.33 10.47 8.87
N PHE A 85 -7.40 9.77 7.73
CA PHE A 85 -6.99 10.35 6.44
C PHE A 85 -7.82 11.61 6.11
N HIS A 86 -9.14 11.52 6.29
CA HIS A 86 -10.07 12.61 5.97
C HIS A 86 -9.91 13.79 6.93
N MET A 87 -9.59 13.54 8.22
CA MET A 87 -9.27 14.60 9.19
C MET A 87 -7.98 15.33 8.82
N LEU A 88 -6.93 14.61 8.43
CA LEU A 88 -5.70 15.21 7.95
C LEU A 88 -5.93 15.98 6.65
N GLY A 89 -6.73 15.43 5.73
CA GLY A 89 -7.18 16.13 4.53
C GLY A 89 -7.97 17.41 4.86
N ALA A 90 -8.85 17.37 5.86
CA ALA A 90 -9.60 18.55 6.32
C ALA A 90 -8.71 19.64 6.95
N LEU A 91 -7.62 19.25 7.61
CA LEU A 91 -6.60 20.21 8.09
C LEU A 91 -5.89 20.89 6.91
N VAL A 92 -5.43 20.11 5.93
CA VAL A 92 -4.84 20.65 4.70
C VAL A 92 -5.84 21.54 3.97
N PHE A 93 -7.10 21.11 3.85
CA PHE A 93 -8.18 21.89 3.28
C PHE A 93 -8.31 23.25 3.98
N GLY A 94 -8.36 23.25 5.32
CA GLY A 94 -8.50 24.48 6.11
C GLY A 94 -7.34 25.45 5.97
N LEU A 95 -6.11 24.94 5.83
CA LEU A 95 -4.93 25.78 5.65
C LEU A 95 -4.96 26.55 4.32
N PHE A 96 -5.23 25.85 3.22
CA PHE A 96 -5.16 26.44 1.87
C PHE A 96 -6.44 27.16 1.47
N TYR A 97 -7.62 26.70 1.91
CA TYR A 97 -8.88 27.40 1.63
C TYR A 97 -8.98 28.76 2.33
N LYS A 98 -8.54 28.86 3.58
CA LYS A 98 -8.51 30.12 4.33
C LYS A 98 -7.51 31.15 3.76
N SER A 99 -6.48 30.69 3.06
CA SER A 99 -5.53 31.58 2.37
C SER A 99 -6.03 32.04 0.99
N GLY A 100 -7.31 31.81 0.63
CA GLY A 100 -7.91 32.26 -0.62
C GLY A 100 -7.77 31.29 -1.79
N GLY A 101 -7.34 30.04 -1.54
CA GLY A 101 -7.25 29.00 -2.57
C GLY A 101 -8.61 28.57 -3.11
N SER A 102 -8.71 28.30 -4.42
CA SER A 102 -9.88 27.64 -5.00
C SER A 102 -10.04 26.22 -4.46
N ILE A 103 -11.26 25.68 -4.45
CA ILE A 103 -11.52 24.29 -4.01
C ILE A 103 -10.66 23.30 -4.80
N GLN A 104 -10.49 23.51 -6.11
CA GLN A 104 -9.64 22.65 -6.94
C GLN A 104 -8.18 22.69 -6.46
N ALA A 105 -7.61 23.86 -6.27
CA ALA A 105 -6.23 24.00 -5.77
C ALA A 105 -6.05 23.35 -4.40
N VAL A 106 -7.05 23.40 -3.53
CA VAL A 106 -7.01 22.73 -2.22
C VAL A 106 -6.94 21.22 -2.37
N PHE A 107 -7.70 20.61 -3.29
CA PHE A 107 -7.62 19.17 -3.54
C PHE A 107 -6.29 18.76 -4.16
N GLU A 108 -5.68 19.59 -4.99
CA GLU A 108 -4.32 19.39 -5.50
C GLU A 108 -3.28 19.40 -4.36
N TRP A 109 -3.43 20.27 -3.35
CA TRP A 109 -2.59 20.21 -2.14
C TRP A 109 -2.78 18.94 -1.31
N ILE A 110 -4.01 18.42 -1.22
CA ILE A 110 -4.26 17.12 -0.56
C ILE A 110 -3.61 15.98 -1.36
N GLN A 111 -3.61 16.07 -2.68
CA GLN A 111 -2.89 15.14 -3.56
C GLN A 111 -1.36 15.17 -3.30
N ILE A 112 -0.77 16.38 -3.16
CA ILE A 112 0.64 16.52 -2.79
C ILE A 112 0.92 15.89 -1.42
N PHE A 113 0.06 16.12 -0.42
CA PHE A 113 0.16 15.49 0.89
C PHE A 113 0.15 13.94 0.79
N ASN A 114 -0.76 13.39 -0.02
CA ASN A 114 -0.82 11.93 -0.24
C ASN A 114 0.42 11.42 -0.99
N THR A 115 0.96 12.18 -1.95
CA THR A 115 2.21 11.88 -2.65
C THR A 115 3.42 11.88 -1.71
N LEU A 116 3.46 12.78 -0.72
CA LEU A 116 4.49 12.73 0.33
C LEU A 116 4.40 11.46 1.16
N ALA A 117 3.19 10.96 1.45
CA ALA A 117 3.03 9.65 2.08
C ALA A 117 3.56 8.52 1.20
N ALA A 118 3.36 8.57 -0.14
CA ALA A 118 3.94 7.60 -1.07
C ALA A 118 5.49 7.65 -1.07
N CYS A 119 6.09 8.82 -0.99
CA CYS A 119 7.54 8.97 -0.85
C CYS A 119 8.03 8.40 0.50
N ALA A 120 7.29 8.62 1.57
CA ALA A 120 7.61 8.12 2.90
C ALA A 120 7.52 6.57 2.96
N ILE A 121 6.61 5.93 2.22
CA ILE A 121 6.57 4.45 2.09
C ILE A 121 7.90 3.92 1.57
N VAL A 122 8.45 4.54 0.53
CA VAL A 122 9.75 4.13 -0.06
C VAL A 122 10.88 4.30 0.96
N PHE A 123 10.90 5.42 1.67
CA PHE A 123 11.90 5.70 2.70
C PHE A 123 11.83 4.68 3.84
N VAL A 124 10.64 4.35 4.34
CA VAL A 124 10.45 3.30 5.36
C VAL A 124 10.85 1.93 4.81
N GLY A 125 10.51 1.60 3.56
CA GLY A 125 10.96 0.38 2.89
C GLY A 125 12.48 0.25 2.84
N TRP A 126 13.19 1.33 2.50
CA TRP A 126 14.66 1.38 2.56
C TRP A 126 15.18 1.20 3.99
N ARG A 127 14.57 1.84 5.01
CA ARG A 127 14.95 1.65 6.42
C ARG A 127 14.74 0.20 6.86
N ILE A 128 13.65 -0.44 6.47
CA ILE A 128 13.41 -1.88 6.73
C ILE A 128 14.56 -2.70 6.13
N LEU A 129 14.95 -2.48 4.86
CA LEU A 129 16.08 -3.16 4.26
C LEU A 129 17.40 -2.94 5.03
N LYS A 130 17.62 -1.72 5.53
CA LYS A 130 18.79 -1.39 6.38
C LYS A 130 18.73 -2.15 7.71
N HIS A 131 17.59 -2.18 8.39
CA HIS A 131 17.42 -2.93 9.64
C HIS A 131 17.57 -4.44 9.43
N LEU A 132 17.27 -4.94 8.24
CA LEU A 132 17.50 -6.34 7.84
C LEU A 132 18.93 -6.59 7.33
N GLU A 133 19.82 -5.62 7.44
CA GLU A 133 21.23 -5.69 7.05
C GLU A 133 21.47 -6.03 5.56
N VAL A 134 20.51 -5.68 4.72
CA VAL A 134 20.69 -5.81 3.25
C VAL A 134 21.75 -4.81 2.79
N LYS A 135 22.72 -5.27 1.98
CA LYS A 135 23.91 -4.47 1.59
C LYS A 135 24.17 -4.53 0.09
N GLY A 136 25.09 -3.69 -0.35
CA GLY A 136 25.65 -3.72 -1.70
C GLY A 136 24.63 -3.46 -2.80
N ARG A 137 24.86 -4.05 -3.96
CA ARG A 137 24.04 -3.90 -5.16
C ARG A 137 22.58 -4.33 -4.93
N LYS A 138 22.34 -5.28 -4.03
CA LYS A 138 20.99 -5.75 -3.68
C LYS A 138 20.19 -4.65 -3.01
N LEU A 139 20.75 -3.95 -2.01
CA LEU A 139 20.11 -2.80 -1.36
C LEU A 139 19.75 -1.73 -2.38
N VAL A 140 20.71 -1.34 -3.22
CA VAL A 140 20.52 -0.31 -4.27
C VAL A 140 19.39 -0.69 -5.22
N THR A 141 19.39 -1.93 -5.75
CA THR A 141 18.38 -2.39 -6.71
C THR A 141 16.98 -2.44 -6.09
N LEU A 142 16.84 -2.95 -4.86
CA LEU A 142 15.54 -3.03 -4.18
C LEU A 142 15.03 -1.63 -3.82
N THR A 143 15.90 -0.73 -3.41
CA THR A 143 15.55 0.68 -3.16
C THR A 143 15.08 1.37 -4.46
N ALA A 144 15.77 1.17 -5.57
CA ALA A 144 15.39 1.72 -6.86
C ALA A 144 14.03 1.16 -7.33
N PHE A 145 13.82 -0.14 -7.19
CA PHE A 145 12.56 -0.78 -7.55
C PHE A 145 11.36 -0.21 -6.76
N LEU A 146 11.51 0.00 -5.44
CA LEU A 146 10.49 0.68 -4.63
C LEU A 146 10.32 2.15 -5.03
N SER A 147 11.44 2.83 -5.31
CA SER A 147 11.43 4.27 -5.58
C SER A 147 10.82 4.63 -6.92
N PHE A 148 11.05 3.80 -7.95
CA PHE A 148 10.59 4.04 -9.31
C PHE A 148 9.49 3.09 -9.77
N GLY A 149 8.96 2.25 -8.86
CA GLY A 149 7.84 1.35 -9.16
C GLY A 149 6.56 2.12 -9.55
N PRO A 150 5.76 1.59 -10.50
CA PRO A 150 4.64 2.33 -11.09
C PRO A 150 3.54 2.66 -10.09
N THR A 151 3.25 1.75 -9.18
CA THR A 151 2.10 1.87 -8.26
C THR A 151 2.15 3.14 -7.42
N LEU A 152 3.34 3.55 -6.93
CA LEU A 152 3.45 4.72 -6.07
C LEU A 152 3.36 6.07 -6.83
N TYR A 153 3.43 6.07 -8.15
CA TYR A 153 3.08 7.27 -8.93
C TYR A 153 1.57 7.52 -8.84
N TRP A 154 0.76 6.55 -9.24
CA TRP A 154 -0.69 6.73 -9.26
C TRP A 154 -1.33 6.67 -7.86
N LEU A 155 -0.85 5.81 -6.96
CA LEU A 155 -1.39 5.72 -5.60
C LEU A 155 -1.14 7.01 -4.80
N GLY A 156 -0.01 7.68 -5.05
CA GLY A 156 0.30 8.99 -4.47
C GLY A 156 -0.65 10.08 -4.96
N THR A 157 -1.09 10.04 -6.21
CA THR A 157 -2.03 11.02 -6.78
C THR A 157 -3.49 10.68 -6.53
N ALA A 158 -3.82 9.45 -6.18
CA ALA A 158 -5.18 9.05 -5.83
C ALA A 158 -5.59 9.60 -4.46
N LEU A 159 -6.68 10.35 -4.37
CA LEU A 159 -7.18 10.92 -3.12
C LEU A 159 -7.95 9.87 -2.30
N THR A 160 -7.23 8.82 -1.88
CA THR A 160 -7.75 7.71 -1.08
C THR A 160 -6.94 7.51 0.19
N ASN A 161 -7.52 6.82 1.14
CA ASN A 161 -6.87 6.49 2.42
C ASN A 161 -5.82 5.35 2.31
N ASP A 162 -5.66 4.74 1.15
CA ASP A 162 -4.81 3.56 0.96
C ASP A 162 -3.32 3.87 1.14
N CYS A 163 -2.86 5.03 0.66
CA CYS A 163 -1.45 5.43 0.74
C CYS A 163 -1.02 5.66 2.19
N LEU A 164 -1.80 6.43 2.96
CA LEU A 164 -1.52 6.69 4.38
C LEU A 164 -1.59 5.41 5.21
N MET A 165 -2.59 4.56 4.96
CA MET A 165 -2.70 3.24 5.61
C MET A 165 -1.43 2.42 5.38
N THR A 166 -0.99 2.30 4.12
CA THR A 166 0.21 1.53 3.75
C THR A 166 1.48 2.07 4.42
N LEU A 167 1.62 3.39 4.51
CA LEU A 167 2.73 4.03 5.23
C LEU A 167 2.76 3.61 6.70
N LEU A 168 1.63 3.74 7.38
CA LEU A 168 1.51 3.40 8.81
C LEU A 168 1.71 1.91 9.07
N GLN A 169 1.24 1.03 8.15
CA GLN A 169 1.54 -0.40 8.20
C GLN A 169 3.04 -0.68 8.01
N ALA A 170 3.70 -0.04 7.05
CA ALA A 170 5.14 -0.21 6.83
C ALA A 170 5.95 0.25 8.05
N MET A 171 5.58 1.38 8.66
CA MET A 171 6.18 1.85 9.91
C MET A 171 5.93 0.87 11.07
N THR A 172 4.73 0.29 11.17
CA THR A 172 4.43 -0.76 12.16
C THR A 172 5.35 -1.96 11.98
N ILE A 173 5.48 -2.46 10.74
CA ILE A 173 6.35 -3.59 10.39
C ILE A 173 7.81 -3.29 10.79
N GLU A 174 8.29 -2.09 10.52
CA GLU A 174 9.63 -1.65 10.93
C GLU A 174 9.82 -1.74 12.45
N GLN A 175 8.86 -1.22 13.23
CA GLN A 175 8.94 -1.28 14.68
C GLN A 175 8.88 -2.73 15.21
N ILE A 176 8.08 -3.60 14.61
CA ILE A 176 8.02 -5.02 14.99
C ILE A 176 9.34 -5.74 14.67
N ILE A 177 10.00 -5.42 13.55
CA ILE A 177 11.36 -5.95 13.24
C ILE A 177 12.37 -5.51 14.32
N LEU A 178 12.36 -4.25 14.71
CA LEU A 178 13.24 -3.71 15.75
C LEU A 178 12.93 -4.36 17.11
N TRP A 179 11.66 -4.49 17.45
CA TRP A 179 11.23 -5.12 18.68
C TRP A 179 11.61 -6.61 18.74
N ALA A 180 11.44 -7.34 17.66
CA ALA A 180 11.80 -8.77 17.61
C ALA A 180 13.30 -8.99 17.84
N LYS A 181 14.16 -8.06 17.38
CA LYS A 181 15.61 -8.10 17.64
C LYS A 181 15.95 -7.78 19.09
N LYS A 182 15.27 -6.81 19.69
CA LYS A 182 15.48 -6.35 21.07
C LYS A 182 14.16 -5.87 21.66
N PRO A 183 13.43 -6.75 22.39
CA PRO A 183 12.16 -6.37 23.00
C PRO A 183 12.31 -5.22 23.99
N GLN A 184 11.66 -4.09 23.68
CA GLN A 184 11.66 -2.87 24.51
C GLN A 184 10.26 -2.26 24.55
N MET A 185 9.82 -1.77 25.72
CA MET A 185 8.50 -1.17 25.93
C MET A 185 8.24 0.03 24.99
N GLY A 186 9.19 0.93 24.82
CA GLY A 186 9.01 2.10 23.95
C GLY A 186 8.83 1.76 22.47
N VAL A 187 9.46 0.67 22.00
CA VAL A 187 9.33 0.21 20.61
C VAL A 187 7.96 -0.42 20.38
N ILE A 188 7.49 -1.24 21.33
CA ILE A 188 6.18 -1.90 21.18
C ILE A 188 5.02 -0.92 21.30
N ILE A 189 5.13 0.11 22.16
CA ILE A 189 4.16 1.21 22.26
C ILE A 189 4.07 1.96 20.92
N LYS A 190 5.21 2.28 20.30
CA LYS A 190 5.23 2.91 18.96
C LYS A 190 4.55 2.02 17.92
N ALA A 191 4.84 0.72 17.91
CA ALA A 191 4.19 -0.23 17.00
C ALA A 191 2.67 -0.27 17.21
N ALA A 192 2.21 -0.28 18.47
CA ALA A 192 0.79 -0.28 18.82
C ALA A 192 0.07 0.99 18.35
N LEU A 193 0.68 2.16 18.58
CA LEU A 193 0.14 3.45 18.12
C LEU A 193 0.07 3.52 16.60
N LEU A 194 1.13 3.10 15.90
CA LEU A 194 1.17 3.09 14.44
C LEU A 194 0.11 2.16 13.84
N LEU A 195 -0.08 0.96 14.42
CA LEU A 195 -1.14 0.05 14.00
C LEU A 195 -2.52 0.65 14.26
N ALA A 196 -2.75 1.24 15.42
CA ALA A 196 -4.01 1.91 15.74
C ALA A 196 -4.32 3.05 14.76
N LEU A 197 -3.34 3.90 14.44
CA LEU A 197 -3.49 4.97 13.46
C LEU A 197 -3.72 4.42 12.04
N ALA A 198 -3.08 3.31 11.68
CA ALA A 198 -3.35 2.62 10.42
C ALA A 198 -4.81 2.12 10.35
N MET A 199 -5.31 1.53 11.43
CA MET A 199 -6.70 1.08 11.54
C MET A 199 -7.68 2.26 11.55
N LEU A 200 -7.33 3.39 12.16
CA LEU A 200 -8.09 4.65 12.11
C LEU A 200 -8.02 5.33 10.73
N THR A 201 -7.12 4.90 9.85
CA THR A 201 -7.09 5.32 8.45
C THR A 201 -7.97 4.40 7.58
N LYS A 202 -7.84 3.09 7.77
CA LYS A 202 -8.62 2.06 7.08
C LYS A 202 -8.63 0.77 7.88
N THR A 203 -9.82 0.22 8.14
CA THR A 203 -10.00 -0.97 9.00
C THR A 203 -9.16 -2.17 8.53
N SER A 204 -8.97 -2.34 7.21
CA SER A 204 -8.18 -3.44 6.66
C SER A 204 -6.70 -3.42 7.08
N ALA A 205 -6.22 -2.34 7.69
CA ALA A 205 -4.86 -2.31 8.26
C ALA A 205 -4.62 -3.40 9.31
N VAL A 206 -5.67 -3.88 9.98
CA VAL A 206 -5.61 -4.98 10.96
C VAL A 206 -5.09 -6.30 10.36
N LEU A 207 -5.10 -6.47 9.03
CA LEU A 207 -4.67 -7.69 8.36
C LEU A 207 -3.18 -8.05 8.59
N ILE A 208 -2.36 -7.12 9.07
CA ILE A 208 -0.98 -7.44 9.49
C ILE A 208 -0.90 -7.98 10.93
N ALA A 209 -1.95 -7.82 11.74
CA ALA A 209 -1.94 -8.22 13.16
C ALA A 209 -1.71 -9.73 13.39
N PRO A 210 -2.24 -10.67 12.57
CA PRO A 210 -1.92 -12.09 12.73
C PRO A 210 -0.41 -12.39 12.61
N ALA A 211 0.28 -11.72 11.69
CA ALA A 211 1.72 -11.87 11.56
C ALA A 211 2.49 -11.34 12.79
N ILE A 212 2.03 -10.21 13.35
CA ILE A 212 2.56 -9.66 14.61
C ILE A 212 2.33 -10.65 15.75
N GLY A 213 1.14 -11.24 15.85
CA GLY A 213 0.82 -12.29 16.83
C GLY A 213 1.74 -13.51 16.73
N CYS A 214 2.07 -13.95 15.51
CA CYS A 214 3.04 -15.03 15.29
C CYS A 214 4.45 -14.65 15.79
N VAL A 215 4.88 -13.41 15.58
CA VAL A 215 6.15 -12.91 16.11
C VAL A 215 6.15 -12.90 17.64
N PHE A 216 5.06 -12.41 18.26
CA PHE A 216 4.92 -12.39 19.71
C PHE A 216 4.98 -13.79 20.29
N LEU A 217 4.24 -14.72 19.71
CA LEU A 217 4.25 -16.11 20.13
C LEU A 217 5.64 -16.74 19.99
N TYR A 218 6.33 -16.49 18.87
CA TYR A 218 7.69 -17.00 18.67
C TYR A 218 8.67 -16.47 19.72
N VAL A 219 8.69 -15.15 19.95
CA VAL A 219 9.59 -14.52 20.93
C VAL A 219 9.26 -14.99 22.34
N PHE A 220 7.99 -15.18 22.67
CA PHE A 220 7.54 -15.72 23.96
C PHE A 220 8.04 -17.14 24.18
N LEU A 221 7.81 -18.05 23.22
CA LEU A 221 8.24 -19.45 23.32
C LEU A 221 9.77 -19.55 23.40
N LYS A 222 10.49 -18.75 22.60
CA LYS A 222 11.95 -18.68 22.64
C LYS A 222 12.46 -18.25 24.03
N THR A 223 11.84 -17.23 24.63
CA THR A 223 12.21 -16.75 25.96
C THR A 223 11.99 -17.81 27.03
N ILE A 224 10.92 -18.60 26.95
CA ILE A 224 10.69 -19.74 27.84
C ILE A 224 11.78 -20.80 27.66
N GLN A 225 12.13 -21.17 26.43
CA GLN A 225 13.18 -22.16 26.15
C GLN A 225 14.55 -21.72 26.68
N GLU A 226 14.84 -20.42 26.58
CA GLU A 226 16.08 -19.82 27.10
C GLU A 226 16.02 -19.54 28.61
N LYS A 227 14.94 -19.95 29.31
CA LYS A 227 14.71 -19.69 30.75
C LYS A 227 14.77 -18.21 31.13
N GLY A 228 14.43 -17.34 30.19
CA GLY A 228 14.39 -15.89 30.39
C GLY A 228 13.15 -15.44 31.17
N LYS A 229 13.15 -14.18 31.63
CA LYS A 229 12.01 -13.58 32.33
C LYS A 229 10.89 -13.25 31.36
N ILE A 230 9.72 -13.88 31.49
CA ILE A 230 8.55 -13.67 30.64
C ILE A 230 7.72 -12.45 31.05
N SER A 231 7.76 -12.04 32.33
CA SER A 231 6.94 -10.94 32.83
C SER A 231 7.11 -9.62 32.03
N PRO A 232 8.33 -9.17 31.66
CA PRO A 232 8.48 -7.98 30.82
C PRO A 232 7.81 -8.10 29.44
N LEU A 233 7.78 -9.30 28.85
CA LEU A 233 7.10 -9.54 27.57
C LEU A 233 5.58 -9.47 27.70
N LEU A 234 5.03 -10.07 28.76
CA LEU A 234 3.60 -10.02 29.04
C LEU A 234 3.10 -8.57 29.19
N TRP A 235 3.84 -7.72 29.90
CA TRP A 235 3.53 -6.30 30.00
C TRP A 235 3.59 -5.57 28.65
N GLN A 236 4.55 -5.92 27.79
CA GLN A 236 4.67 -5.37 26.46
C GLN A 236 3.49 -5.82 25.56
N PHE A 237 3.06 -7.08 25.65
CA PHE A 237 1.88 -7.58 24.94
C PHE A 237 0.60 -6.91 25.42
N ALA A 238 0.45 -6.76 26.76
CA ALA A 238 -0.68 -6.03 27.34
C ALA A 238 -0.72 -4.57 26.85
N ALA A 239 0.41 -3.87 26.87
CA ALA A 239 0.51 -2.49 26.38
C ALA A 239 0.15 -2.41 24.88
N PHE A 240 0.64 -3.35 24.06
CA PHE A 240 0.29 -3.40 22.64
C PHE A 240 -1.21 -3.55 22.42
N LEU A 241 -1.85 -4.50 23.11
CA LEU A 241 -3.28 -4.75 22.98
C LEU A 241 -4.13 -3.61 23.52
N LEU A 242 -3.79 -3.09 24.71
CA LEU A 242 -4.55 -2.01 25.37
C LEU A 242 -4.47 -0.67 24.60
N ILE A 243 -3.46 -0.47 23.77
CA ILE A 243 -3.35 0.71 22.90
C ILE A 243 -3.98 0.43 21.55
N SER A 244 -3.56 -0.64 20.86
CA SER A 244 -3.94 -0.85 19.47
C SER A 244 -5.42 -1.22 19.30
N VAL A 245 -6.00 -2.02 20.19
CA VAL A 245 -7.38 -2.49 20.05
C VAL A 245 -8.40 -1.39 20.36
N PRO A 246 -8.40 -0.74 21.54
CA PRO A 246 -9.39 0.29 21.83
C PRO A 246 -9.31 1.47 20.86
N LEU A 247 -8.11 1.97 20.58
CA LEU A 247 -7.92 3.10 19.69
C LEU A 247 -8.22 2.72 18.23
N GLY A 248 -7.66 1.61 17.73
CA GLY A 248 -7.83 1.19 16.34
C GLY A 248 -9.25 0.75 15.99
N CYS A 249 -9.98 0.16 16.95
CA CYS A 249 -11.36 -0.29 16.75
C CYS A 249 -12.41 0.79 17.08
N SER A 250 -12.01 1.92 17.67
CA SER A 250 -12.95 2.93 18.21
C SER A 250 -14.01 3.38 17.19
N TYR A 251 -13.59 3.66 15.93
CA TYR A 251 -14.51 4.12 14.89
C TYR A 251 -15.44 3.01 14.38
N VAL A 252 -14.94 1.80 14.24
CA VAL A 252 -15.74 0.64 13.81
C VAL A 252 -16.77 0.29 14.88
N LEU A 253 -16.39 0.32 16.17
CA LEU A 253 -17.29 0.11 17.30
C LEU A 253 -18.35 1.23 17.41
N ARG A 254 -17.94 2.49 17.17
CA ARG A 254 -18.90 3.61 17.05
C ARG A 254 -19.93 3.34 15.95
N ASN A 255 -19.49 2.96 14.76
CA ASN A 255 -20.40 2.70 13.64
C ASN A 255 -21.29 1.48 13.88
N TRP A 256 -20.76 0.45 14.53
CA TRP A 256 -21.58 -0.67 14.98
C TRP A 256 -22.67 -0.23 15.97
N HIS A 257 -22.32 0.60 16.96
CA HIS A 257 -23.26 1.07 17.97
C HIS A 257 -24.32 2.01 17.38
N LEU A 258 -23.94 3.00 16.58
CA LEU A 258 -24.85 4.03 16.07
C LEU A 258 -25.66 3.58 14.84
N PHE A 259 -25.06 2.81 13.96
CA PHE A 259 -25.65 2.48 12.65
C PHE A 259 -25.90 0.98 12.47
N GLN A 260 -25.64 0.16 13.50
CA GLN A 260 -25.74 -1.31 13.45
C GLN A 260 -24.93 -1.93 12.30
N MET A 261 -23.81 -1.30 11.95
CA MET A 261 -22.95 -1.75 10.84
C MET A 261 -22.09 -2.93 11.28
N PRO A 262 -22.00 -4.01 10.49
CA PRO A 262 -21.08 -5.10 10.81
C PRO A 262 -19.62 -4.63 10.83
N LEU A 263 -18.82 -5.22 11.73
CA LEU A 263 -17.42 -4.81 11.92
C LEU A 263 -16.56 -4.92 10.64
N ASN A 264 -16.97 -5.78 9.70
CA ASN A 264 -16.34 -5.99 8.40
C ASN A 264 -17.14 -5.34 7.26
N TYR A 265 -17.85 -4.26 7.53
CA TYR A 265 -18.67 -3.58 6.56
C TYR A 265 -17.85 -3.11 5.34
N VAL A 266 -18.42 -3.37 4.19
CA VAL A 266 -18.00 -2.83 2.89
C VAL A 266 -19.25 -2.28 2.23
N ALA A 267 -19.15 -1.09 1.64
CA ALA A 267 -20.30 -0.46 0.98
C ALA A 267 -20.91 -1.42 -0.06
N PRO A 268 -22.23 -1.70 0.01
CA PRO A 268 -22.88 -2.54 -0.98
C PRO A 268 -22.81 -1.86 -2.35
N GLY A 269 -22.50 -2.62 -3.39
CA GLY A 269 -22.69 -2.15 -4.75
C GLY A 269 -24.11 -2.46 -5.23
N TRP A 270 -24.33 -2.17 -6.49
CA TRP A 270 -25.64 -2.36 -7.13
C TRP A 270 -25.95 -3.84 -7.45
N GLY A 271 -25.23 -4.78 -6.81
CA GLY A 271 -25.42 -6.22 -7.01
C GLY A 271 -25.09 -6.66 -8.43
N VAL A 272 -25.95 -7.50 -9.00
CA VAL A 272 -25.81 -8.00 -10.38
C VAL A 272 -25.99 -6.92 -11.46
N ASN A 273 -26.60 -5.81 -11.11
CA ASN A 273 -26.81 -4.66 -12.00
C ASN A 273 -25.61 -3.68 -11.99
N ASP A 274 -24.58 -3.95 -11.17
CA ASP A 274 -23.35 -3.15 -11.17
C ASP A 274 -22.62 -3.34 -12.51
N PRO A 275 -22.30 -2.26 -13.25
CA PRO A 275 -21.54 -2.36 -14.50
C PRO A 275 -20.19 -3.10 -14.36
N GLN A 276 -19.65 -3.18 -13.16
CA GLN A 276 -18.39 -3.86 -12.87
C GLN A 276 -18.56 -5.32 -12.41
N TYR A 277 -19.80 -5.82 -12.35
CA TYR A 277 -20.08 -7.14 -11.78
C TYR A 277 -19.49 -8.28 -12.62
N ILE A 278 -18.79 -9.19 -11.93
CA ILE A 278 -18.13 -10.37 -12.51
C ILE A 278 -18.45 -11.67 -11.75
N GLY A 279 -19.49 -11.68 -10.92
CA GLY A 279 -19.82 -12.82 -10.04
C GLY A 279 -20.29 -14.06 -10.81
N ASP A 280 -20.73 -13.91 -12.02
CA ASP A 280 -21.11 -14.98 -12.95
C ASP A 280 -19.91 -15.56 -13.75
N CYS A 281 -18.71 -15.00 -13.60
CA CYS A 281 -17.52 -15.59 -14.18
C CYS A 281 -17.12 -16.88 -13.43
N THR A 282 -16.82 -17.95 -14.19
CA THR A 282 -16.40 -19.22 -13.62
C THR A 282 -15.10 -19.11 -12.83
N LEU A 283 -14.90 -20.00 -11.86
CA LEU A 283 -13.65 -20.08 -11.09
C LEU A 283 -12.41 -20.20 -11.97
N PHE A 284 -12.52 -20.99 -13.06
CA PHE A 284 -11.42 -21.13 -14.02
C PHE A 284 -11.05 -19.82 -14.69
N ARG A 285 -12.03 -18.97 -15.05
CA ARG A 285 -11.74 -17.65 -15.62
C ARG A 285 -11.18 -16.69 -14.60
N ARG A 286 -11.57 -16.80 -13.32
CA ARG A 286 -11.13 -15.92 -12.23
C ARG A 286 -9.75 -16.30 -11.69
N LEU A 287 -9.42 -17.60 -11.59
CA LEU A 287 -8.18 -18.11 -10.98
C LEU A 287 -7.23 -18.78 -11.97
N GLY A 288 -7.71 -19.17 -13.15
CA GLY A 288 -6.90 -19.83 -14.17
C GLY A 288 -6.00 -18.88 -14.94
N LEU A 289 -5.58 -19.30 -16.12
CA LEU A 289 -4.76 -18.45 -16.98
C LEU A 289 -5.58 -17.30 -17.57
N PRO A 290 -5.03 -16.07 -17.62
CA PRO A 290 -5.70 -14.96 -18.28
C PRO A 290 -5.82 -15.22 -19.79
N SER A 291 -6.86 -14.67 -20.41
CA SER A 291 -7.04 -14.75 -21.86
C SER A 291 -5.95 -13.94 -22.60
N LEU A 292 -5.66 -14.31 -23.85
CA LEU A 292 -4.70 -13.56 -24.69
C LEU A 292 -5.05 -12.07 -24.76
N LYS A 293 -6.34 -11.73 -24.84
CA LYS A 293 -6.78 -10.32 -24.83
C LYS A 293 -6.42 -9.59 -23.55
N GLN A 294 -6.51 -10.26 -22.39
CA GLN A 294 -6.07 -9.68 -21.13
C GLN A 294 -4.55 -9.50 -21.10
N LEU A 295 -3.77 -10.49 -21.54
CA LEU A 295 -2.31 -10.47 -21.53
C LEU A 295 -1.72 -9.30 -22.33
N PHE A 296 -2.43 -8.83 -23.34
CA PHE A 296 -2.03 -7.72 -24.21
C PHE A 296 -2.87 -6.45 -24.00
N SER A 297 -3.65 -6.38 -22.90
CA SER A 297 -4.42 -5.18 -22.57
C SER A 297 -3.56 -4.19 -21.78
N ALA A 298 -3.65 -2.92 -22.18
CA ALA A 298 -3.02 -1.79 -21.49
C ALA A 298 -4.00 -0.95 -20.67
N ARG A 299 -5.28 -1.36 -20.60
CA ARG A 299 -6.32 -0.66 -19.82
C ARG A 299 -7.51 -1.59 -19.54
N ILE A 300 -8.31 -1.22 -18.54
CA ILE A 300 -9.62 -1.84 -18.29
C ILE A 300 -10.66 -1.21 -19.24
N HIS A 301 -11.47 -2.05 -19.86
CA HIS A 301 -12.62 -1.62 -20.63
C HIS A 301 -13.89 -1.88 -19.81
N TRP A 302 -14.46 -0.83 -19.27
CA TRP A 302 -15.60 -0.87 -18.36
C TRP A 302 -16.91 -1.32 -19.01
N ASP A 303 -17.00 -1.22 -20.34
CA ASP A 303 -18.08 -1.76 -21.18
C ASP A 303 -18.07 -3.30 -21.28
N ALA A 304 -16.96 -3.93 -20.88
CA ALA A 304 -16.81 -5.37 -20.97
C ALA A 304 -16.07 -5.97 -19.74
N PRO A 305 -16.57 -5.75 -18.51
CA PRO A 305 -15.87 -6.09 -17.28
C PRO A 305 -15.54 -7.57 -17.13
N LYS A 306 -16.39 -8.45 -17.65
CA LYS A 306 -16.19 -9.91 -17.64
C LYS A 306 -14.93 -10.37 -18.38
N LYS A 307 -14.37 -9.54 -19.26
CA LYS A 307 -13.08 -9.82 -19.91
C LYS A 307 -11.89 -9.63 -18.97
N TYR A 308 -12.08 -8.94 -17.84
CA TYR A 308 -11.03 -8.58 -16.85
C TYR A 308 -11.23 -9.29 -15.51
N CYS A 309 -11.92 -10.43 -15.48
CA CYS A 309 -12.25 -11.14 -14.26
C CYS A 309 -11.11 -12.00 -13.67
N ASN A 310 -9.95 -12.10 -14.35
CA ASN A 310 -8.81 -12.85 -13.83
C ASN A 310 -8.07 -12.04 -12.77
N ILE A 311 -8.06 -12.55 -11.52
CA ILE A 311 -7.51 -11.81 -10.37
C ILE A 311 -6.00 -11.57 -10.49
N TRP A 312 -5.24 -12.53 -11.03
CA TRP A 312 -3.79 -12.42 -11.13
C TRP A 312 -3.39 -11.31 -12.09
N TRP A 313 -3.96 -11.36 -13.28
CA TRP A 313 -3.64 -10.38 -14.32
C TRP A 313 -4.17 -9.00 -13.99
N GLN A 314 -5.38 -8.92 -13.43
CA GLN A 314 -5.95 -7.67 -12.99
C GLN A 314 -5.10 -6.99 -11.90
N THR A 315 -4.55 -7.77 -10.97
CA THR A 315 -3.62 -7.25 -9.97
C THR A 315 -2.37 -6.64 -10.62
N PHE A 316 -1.76 -7.31 -11.63
CA PHE A 316 -0.59 -6.77 -12.32
C PHE A 316 -0.93 -5.58 -13.20
N LEU A 317 -2.08 -5.59 -13.85
CA LEU A 317 -2.57 -4.47 -14.65
C LEU A 317 -2.73 -3.22 -13.78
N THR A 318 -3.43 -3.35 -12.65
CA THR A 318 -3.62 -2.22 -11.73
C THR A 318 -2.33 -1.82 -11.01
N MET A 319 -1.41 -2.75 -10.76
CA MET A 319 -0.08 -2.43 -10.25
C MET A 319 0.68 -1.49 -11.19
N ALA A 320 0.60 -1.76 -12.49
CA ALA A 320 1.33 -1.03 -13.52
C ALA A 320 0.64 0.28 -13.94
N LEU A 321 -0.68 0.29 -14.10
CA LEU A 321 -1.44 1.29 -14.85
C LEU A 321 -2.69 1.79 -14.12
N ASP A 322 -2.91 1.32 -12.88
CA ASP A 322 -4.18 1.52 -12.19
C ASP A 322 -5.38 1.06 -13.03
N GLU A 323 -6.47 1.77 -12.96
CA GLU A 323 -7.69 1.52 -13.72
C GLU A 323 -7.73 2.28 -15.05
N GLY A 324 -6.56 2.75 -15.53
CA GLY A 324 -6.43 3.39 -16.84
C GLY A 324 -6.24 4.90 -16.80
N ILE A 325 -5.46 5.41 -15.81
CA ILE A 325 -5.15 6.84 -15.67
C ILE A 325 -4.29 7.37 -16.81
N LEU A 326 -3.49 6.53 -17.46
CA LEU A 326 -2.57 6.98 -18.51
C LEU A 326 -3.28 7.11 -19.85
N VAL A 327 -3.10 8.24 -20.51
CA VAL A 327 -3.59 8.47 -21.87
C VAL A 327 -2.57 7.93 -22.88
N LEU A 328 -2.84 6.73 -23.39
CA LEU A 328 -1.98 6.03 -24.35
C LEU A 328 -2.38 6.42 -25.79
N ARG A 329 -1.66 7.39 -26.36
CA ARG A 329 -2.01 8.04 -27.65
C ARG A 329 -1.61 7.24 -28.88
N ASN A 330 -0.53 6.45 -28.81
CA ASN A 330 0.03 5.74 -29.96
C ASN A 330 0.39 4.28 -29.63
N LEU A 331 0.74 3.51 -30.66
CA LEU A 331 1.07 2.09 -30.53
C LEU A 331 2.30 1.87 -29.65
N ALA A 332 3.32 2.73 -29.71
CA ALA A 332 4.51 2.59 -28.92
C ALA A 332 4.22 2.73 -27.42
N GLN A 333 3.39 3.71 -27.01
CA GLN A 333 2.94 3.89 -25.63
C GLN A 333 2.10 2.69 -25.15
N LYS A 334 1.19 2.17 -26.00
CA LYS A 334 0.40 0.97 -25.68
C LYS A 334 1.28 -0.25 -25.48
N THR A 335 2.29 -0.44 -26.36
CA THR A 335 3.26 -1.54 -26.25
C THR A 335 4.09 -1.40 -24.98
N ALA A 336 4.58 -0.20 -24.66
CA ALA A 336 5.34 0.07 -23.44
C ALA A 336 4.48 -0.20 -22.19
N ALA A 337 3.20 0.16 -22.18
CA ALA A 337 2.27 -0.11 -21.10
C ALA A 337 2.07 -1.63 -20.90
N VAL A 338 1.86 -2.40 -21.97
CA VAL A 338 1.77 -3.87 -21.89
C VAL A 338 3.09 -4.47 -21.34
N LEU A 339 4.24 -4.02 -21.83
CA LEU A 339 5.55 -4.47 -21.33
C LEU A 339 5.73 -4.11 -19.85
N LEU A 340 5.21 -2.96 -19.39
CA LEU A 340 5.23 -2.60 -17.96
C LEU A 340 4.39 -3.57 -17.12
N VAL A 341 3.21 -3.97 -17.57
CA VAL A 341 2.38 -4.98 -16.89
C VAL A 341 3.14 -6.31 -16.76
N TRP A 342 3.75 -6.78 -17.86
CA TRP A 342 4.55 -8.01 -17.86
C TRP A 342 5.78 -7.89 -16.94
N SER A 343 6.44 -6.73 -16.92
CA SER A 343 7.58 -6.50 -16.04
C SER A 343 7.17 -6.45 -14.57
N CYS A 344 5.98 -5.91 -14.23
CA CYS A 344 5.40 -5.97 -12.88
C CYS A 344 5.13 -7.42 -12.47
N ALA A 345 4.52 -8.22 -13.35
CA ALA A 345 4.28 -9.65 -13.10
C ALA A 345 5.60 -10.39 -12.86
N GLY A 346 6.56 -10.27 -13.77
CA GLY A 346 7.85 -10.92 -13.65
C GLY A 346 8.64 -10.51 -12.41
N SER A 347 8.66 -9.21 -12.09
CA SER A 347 9.31 -8.68 -10.89
C SER A 347 8.66 -9.21 -9.60
N THR A 348 7.34 -9.20 -9.53
CA THR A 348 6.61 -9.73 -8.37
C THR A 348 6.86 -11.21 -8.18
N LEU A 349 6.80 -12.02 -9.24
CA LEU A 349 7.09 -13.46 -9.18
C LEU A 349 8.54 -13.75 -8.79
N ALA A 350 9.51 -12.99 -9.31
CA ALA A 350 10.92 -13.13 -8.93
C ALA A 350 11.16 -12.80 -7.45
N LEU A 351 10.54 -11.71 -6.95
CA LEU A 351 10.60 -11.33 -5.54
C LEU A 351 9.91 -12.37 -4.65
N LEU A 352 8.75 -12.86 -5.06
CA LEU A 352 8.01 -13.91 -4.34
C LEU A 352 8.84 -15.21 -4.24
N ALA A 353 9.43 -15.67 -5.34
CA ALA A 353 10.28 -16.86 -5.33
C ALA A 353 11.49 -16.70 -4.39
N GLY A 354 12.10 -15.52 -4.35
CA GLY A 354 13.17 -15.21 -3.39
C GLY A 354 12.68 -15.18 -1.94
N THR A 355 11.53 -14.58 -1.68
CA THR A 355 10.90 -14.52 -0.35
C THR A 355 10.52 -15.91 0.16
N VAL A 356 9.94 -16.76 -0.70
CA VAL A 356 9.62 -18.17 -0.35
C VAL A 356 10.90 -18.92 0.04
N ARG A 357 12.00 -18.80 -0.73
CA ARG A 357 13.28 -19.41 -0.37
C ARG A 357 13.79 -18.91 0.99
N THR A 358 13.66 -17.61 1.26
CA THR A 358 14.03 -17.03 2.56
C THR A 358 13.19 -17.55 3.69
N PHE A 359 11.87 -17.73 3.47
CA PHE A 359 10.97 -18.29 4.48
C PHE A 359 11.37 -19.68 4.96
N PHE A 360 11.87 -20.53 4.06
CA PHE A 360 12.36 -21.88 4.38
C PHE A 360 13.85 -21.91 4.79
N SER A 361 14.57 -20.79 4.73
CA SER A 361 15.98 -20.74 5.18
C SER A 361 16.08 -20.74 6.70
N ARG A 362 16.90 -21.64 7.26
CA ARG A 362 17.18 -21.68 8.71
C ARG A 362 18.18 -20.60 9.18
N ARG A 363 18.84 -19.93 8.26
CA ARG A 363 19.86 -18.91 8.59
C ARG A 363 19.27 -17.54 8.89
N THR A 364 18.06 -17.26 8.40
CA THR A 364 17.36 -16.01 8.67
C THR A 364 16.63 -16.10 10.00
N ASP A 365 16.60 -15.01 10.76
CA ASP A 365 15.84 -14.91 12.01
C ASP A 365 14.39 -15.34 11.82
N ALA A 366 13.91 -16.26 12.67
CA ALA A 366 12.60 -16.87 12.52
C ALA A 366 11.46 -15.88 12.77
N ALA A 367 11.63 -14.90 13.69
CA ALA A 367 10.64 -13.88 13.95
C ALA A 367 10.41 -13.03 12.69
N VAL A 368 11.50 -12.63 12.02
CA VAL A 368 11.42 -11.86 10.77
C VAL A 368 10.80 -12.68 9.64
N ARG A 369 11.17 -13.96 9.50
CA ARG A 369 10.56 -14.84 8.49
C ARG A 369 9.05 -14.99 8.69
N LEU A 370 8.63 -15.19 9.95
CA LEU A 370 7.21 -15.28 10.31
C LEU A 370 6.48 -13.97 9.97
N LEU A 371 7.04 -12.82 10.36
CA LEU A 371 6.45 -11.52 10.06
C LEU A 371 6.23 -11.33 8.56
N LEU A 372 7.26 -11.57 7.75
CA LEU A 372 7.20 -11.32 6.31
C LEU A 372 6.36 -12.36 5.57
N GLY A 373 6.53 -13.66 5.90
CA GLY A 373 5.83 -14.75 5.22
C GLY A 373 4.36 -14.83 5.60
N VAL A 374 4.04 -14.81 6.89
CA VAL A 374 2.65 -14.82 7.37
C VAL A 374 1.94 -13.52 6.98
N GLY A 375 2.63 -12.36 7.10
CA GLY A 375 2.08 -11.06 6.71
C GLY A 375 1.70 -11.03 5.23
N TYR A 376 2.58 -11.47 4.35
CA TYR A 376 2.27 -11.62 2.92
C TYR A 376 1.08 -12.56 2.72
N GLY A 377 1.12 -13.75 3.31
CA GLY A 377 0.10 -14.78 3.12
C GLY A 377 -1.28 -14.32 3.57
N VAL A 378 -1.40 -13.71 4.76
CA VAL A 378 -2.68 -13.24 5.31
C VAL A 378 -3.26 -12.11 4.47
N VAL A 379 -2.45 -11.09 4.14
CA VAL A 379 -2.93 -9.96 3.34
C VAL A 379 -3.36 -10.42 1.96
N PHE A 380 -2.56 -11.26 1.31
CA PHE A 380 -2.86 -11.76 -0.03
C PHE A 380 -4.09 -12.68 -0.07
N LEU A 381 -4.21 -13.61 0.90
CA LEU A 381 -5.38 -14.48 1.01
C LEU A 381 -6.65 -13.67 1.30
N SER A 382 -6.57 -12.68 2.20
CA SER A 382 -7.69 -11.78 2.49
C SER A 382 -8.14 -11.02 1.25
N TYR A 383 -7.19 -10.58 0.40
CA TYR A 383 -7.50 -9.95 -0.88
C TYR A 383 -8.23 -10.89 -1.85
N VAL A 384 -7.78 -12.14 -1.97
CA VAL A 384 -8.47 -13.13 -2.80
C VAL A 384 -9.89 -13.35 -2.29
N VAL A 385 -10.06 -13.56 -0.98
CA VAL A 385 -11.38 -13.70 -0.34
C VAL A 385 -12.26 -12.47 -0.59
N PHE A 386 -11.70 -11.26 -0.44
CA PHE A 386 -12.39 -10.00 -0.71
C PHE A 386 -12.88 -9.89 -2.15
N ALA A 387 -12.03 -10.18 -3.14
CA ALA A 387 -12.37 -10.15 -4.54
C ALA A 387 -13.47 -11.16 -4.89
N PHE A 388 -13.54 -12.32 -4.20
CA PHE A 388 -14.59 -13.30 -4.40
C PHE A 388 -15.90 -12.93 -3.70
N ARG A 389 -15.81 -12.36 -2.50
CA ARG A 389 -17.00 -11.93 -1.74
C ARG A 389 -17.69 -10.71 -2.37
N TYR A 390 -16.91 -9.83 -2.96
CA TYR A 390 -17.38 -8.61 -3.65
C TYR A 390 -16.94 -8.66 -5.13
N PRO A 391 -17.63 -9.45 -5.97
CA PRO A 391 -17.15 -9.82 -7.30
C PRO A 391 -17.33 -8.68 -8.31
N ARG A 392 -16.42 -7.70 -8.24
CA ARG A 392 -16.32 -6.56 -9.16
C ARG A 392 -14.90 -6.41 -9.67
N VAL A 393 -14.73 -5.79 -10.82
CA VAL A 393 -13.39 -5.55 -11.39
C VAL A 393 -12.56 -4.66 -10.47
N CYS A 394 -13.15 -3.59 -9.90
CA CYS A 394 -12.45 -2.66 -9.02
C CYS A 394 -11.96 -3.28 -7.70
N THR A 395 -12.55 -4.41 -7.25
CA THR A 395 -12.08 -5.09 -6.04
C THR A 395 -10.78 -5.85 -6.24
N MET A 396 -10.33 -6.02 -7.49
CA MET A 396 -9.06 -6.66 -7.84
C MET A 396 -7.95 -5.63 -8.10
N ASN A 397 -7.94 -4.52 -7.36
CA ASN A 397 -6.95 -3.46 -7.49
C ASN A 397 -5.80 -3.64 -6.48
N THR A 398 -4.56 -3.44 -6.95
CA THR A 398 -3.32 -3.56 -6.15
C THR A 398 -3.29 -2.61 -4.95
N ARG A 399 -4.02 -1.48 -4.96
CA ARG A 399 -4.08 -0.54 -3.83
C ARG A 399 -4.45 -1.21 -2.51
N TYR A 400 -5.29 -2.24 -2.55
CA TYR A 400 -5.74 -2.96 -1.33
C TYR A 400 -4.64 -3.81 -0.68
N ILE A 401 -3.61 -4.17 -1.45
CA ILE A 401 -2.56 -5.08 -1.00
C ILE A 401 -1.14 -4.54 -1.20
N TYR A 402 -0.97 -3.24 -1.46
CA TYR A 402 0.37 -2.72 -1.78
C TYR A 402 1.41 -2.99 -0.67
N ILE A 403 1.00 -3.12 0.58
CA ILE A 403 1.89 -3.54 1.69
C ILE A 403 2.60 -4.88 1.42
N THR A 404 2.01 -5.76 0.59
CA THR A 404 2.65 -7.03 0.20
C THR A 404 3.95 -6.82 -0.56
N MET A 405 4.09 -5.70 -1.28
CA MET A 405 5.34 -5.35 -1.96
C MET A 405 6.48 -5.09 -0.96
N ILE A 406 6.18 -4.47 0.19
CA ILE A 406 7.16 -4.28 1.27
C ILE A 406 7.60 -5.65 1.82
N PHE A 407 6.67 -6.58 2.05
CA PHE A 407 7.00 -7.93 2.48
C PHE A 407 7.87 -8.67 1.46
N LEU A 408 7.56 -8.58 0.16
CA LEU A 408 8.33 -9.23 -0.90
C LEU A 408 9.73 -8.66 -1.04
N VAL A 409 9.86 -7.34 -1.03
CA VAL A 409 11.17 -6.66 -1.15
C VAL A 409 12.03 -6.96 0.06
N ALA A 410 11.48 -6.91 1.26
CA ALA A 410 12.18 -7.25 2.50
C ALA A 410 12.58 -8.74 2.54
N GLY A 411 11.66 -9.63 2.19
CA GLY A 411 11.92 -11.08 2.13
C GLY A 411 12.96 -11.46 1.10
N TYR A 412 12.92 -10.87 -0.09
CA TYR A 412 13.96 -11.06 -1.10
C TYR A 412 15.31 -10.47 -0.64
N GLY A 413 15.29 -9.34 0.05
CA GLY A 413 16.48 -8.70 0.62
C GLY A 413 17.26 -9.64 1.53
N LEU A 414 16.58 -10.46 2.31
CA LEU A 414 17.16 -11.45 3.22
C LEU A 414 17.66 -12.72 2.52
N ARG A 415 17.33 -12.93 1.24
CA ARG A 415 17.82 -14.08 0.48
C ARG A 415 19.35 -14.10 0.48
N GLU A 416 19.92 -15.26 0.76
CA GLU A 416 21.37 -15.46 0.74
C GLU A 416 21.96 -15.28 -0.66
N GLY A 417 23.22 -14.87 -0.71
CA GLY A 417 23.98 -14.66 -1.94
C GLY A 417 23.60 -13.39 -2.70
N GLU A 418 24.25 -13.21 -3.81
CA GLU A 418 24.01 -12.07 -4.70
C GLU A 418 22.68 -12.21 -5.45
N MET A 419 22.12 -11.07 -5.84
CA MET A 419 20.96 -11.04 -6.72
C MET A 419 21.39 -11.48 -8.13
N PRO A 420 20.71 -12.48 -8.74
CA PRO A 420 20.98 -12.92 -10.10
C PRO A 420 20.92 -11.74 -11.09
N ARG A 421 21.80 -11.73 -12.07
CA ARG A 421 21.86 -10.64 -13.08
C ARG A 421 20.51 -10.43 -13.78
N ALA A 422 19.83 -11.51 -14.14
CA ALA A 422 18.51 -11.44 -14.80
C ALA A 422 17.45 -10.76 -13.90
N VAL A 423 17.38 -11.11 -12.62
CA VAL A 423 16.43 -10.47 -11.68
C VAL A 423 16.77 -9.00 -11.51
N ARG A 424 18.05 -8.66 -11.37
CA ARG A 424 18.49 -7.27 -11.27
C ARG A 424 18.13 -6.47 -12.52
N ALA A 425 18.39 -7.01 -13.71
CA ALA A 425 18.01 -6.38 -14.97
C ALA A 425 16.50 -6.18 -15.09
N LEU A 426 15.71 -7.17 -14.68
CA LEU A 426 14.25 -7.09 -14.68
C LEU A 426 13.74 -5.97 -13.74
N LEU A 427 14.25 -5.87 -12.51
CA LEU A 427 13.83 -4.84 -11.55
C LEU A 427 14.24 -3.43 -12.02
N TRP A 428 15.44 -3.26 -12.58
CA TRP A 428 15.85 -2.00 -13.18
C TRP A 428 15.05 -1.66 -14.44
N GLY A 429 14.79 -2.64 -15.30
CA GLY A 429 13.94 -2.48 -16.49
C GLY A 429 12.54 -2.03 -16.12
N ASN A 430 11.93 -2.63 -15.09
CA ASN A 430 10.64 -2.19 -14.54
C ASN A 430 10.69 -0.72 -14.09
N SER A 431 11.72 -0.34 -13.32
CA SER A 431 11.91 1.01 -12.81
C SER A 431 12.04 2.05 -13.93
N LEU A 432 12.86 1.77 -14.93
CA LEU A 432 13.10 2.66 -16.08
C LEU A 432 11.84 2.79 -16.95
N LEU A 433 11.21 1.67 -17.27
CA LEU A 433 9.99 1.64 -18.10
C LEU A 433 8.84 2.35 -17.41
N SER A 434 8.67 2.15 -16.11
CA SER A 434 7.69 2.84 -15.29
C SER A 434 7.89 4.35 -15.35
N THR A 435 9.08 4.81 -15.01
CA THR A 435 9.39 6.25 -15.02
C THR A 435 9.16 6.87 -16.40
N ALA A 436 9.69 6.23 -17.46
CA ALA A 436 9.51 6.72 -18.82
C ALA A 436 8.03 6.81 -19.21
N LEU A 437 7.24 5.77 -18.95
CA LEU A 437 5.85 5.73 -19.37
C LEU A 437 5.01 6.78 -18.61
N TYR A 438 5.20 6.94 -17.31
CA TYR A 438 4.43 7.90 -16.50
C TYR A 438 4.72 9.34 -16.90
N PHE A 439 5.95 9.68 -17.32
CA PHE A 439 6.26 11.03 -17.79
C PHE A 439 5.92 11.26 -19.28
N LEU A 440 5.95 10.23 -20.12
CA LEU A 440 5.55 10.35 -21.53
C LEU A 440 4.04 10.35 -21.73
N CYS A 441 3.28 9.83 -20.78
CA CYS A 441 1.83 9.67 -20.86
C CYS A 441 1.09 10.42 -19.73
N ALA A 442 1.77 11.29 -18.99
CA ALA A 442 1.10 12.20 -18.07
C ALA A 442 0.07 13.03 -18.84
N VAL A 443 -1.11 13.19 -18.27
CA VAL A 443 -2.28 13.82 -18.89
C VAL A 443 -2.07 15.30 -19.11
#